data_9ec368d360c16c3824997fba975b7393
#
_entry.id   9ec368d360c16c3824997fba975b7393
#
_cell.length_a   1.000
_cell.length_b   1.000
_cell.length_c   1.000
_cell.angle_alpha   90.00
_cell.angle_beta   90.00
_cell.angle_gamma   90.00
#
_symmetry.space_group_name_H-M   'P 1'
#
loop_
_entity.id
_entity.type
_entity.pdbx_description
1 polymer ?
#
loop_
_entity_poly.entity_id
_entity_poly.type
_entity_poly.pdbx_seq_one_letter_code
_entity_poly.pdbx_strand_id
1 'polypeptide(L)'
;MGPITNFHHDGFDMQRPFDAAVVIATILRPTLKDALLSIFRQNFKGRVQILVGIDKALGDRGVLEAALAERPPHQAVTVLDPGYSTSVRHGGLHPDRWGGVLHTVMGYLANSRFVAYLADDNWMGPRHLGSLLHAIGERDWAFSLRWYVDEKTRQPICVDQWESVGPGRGVFAERFGGFVDPNCMLLNKLRCEPVLRYRSLPLMTPEGEVPSDRAVFQQLRDRPWVCTGLPTSFYMIQSSDENHENRMNAIRRGLAGSDEASVLAAFQGA
;
A
#
# COMPACT_ATOMS: atom_id res chain seq x y z
N MET A 1 -18.05 3.09 -18.22
CA MET A 1 -17.25 1.87 -17.90
C MET A 1 -18.17 0.81 -17.36
N GLY A 2 -17.90 -0.48 -17.66
CA GLY A 2 -18.55 -1.59 -16.98
C GLY A 2 -18.04 -1.72 -15.53
N PRO A 3 -18.66 -2.60 -14.71
CA PRO A 3 -18.26 -2.79 -13.31
C PRO A 3 -16.84 -3.33 -13.15
N ILE A 4 -16.30 -3.98 -14.17
CA ILE A 4 -14.88 -4.34 -14.29
C ILE A 4 -14.40 -3.94 -15.68
N THR A 5 -13.33 -3.17 -15.75
CA THR A 5 -12.73 -2.69 -17.01
C THR A 5 -11.23 -2.92 -16.97
N ASN A 6 -10.68 -3.50 -18.04
CA ASN A 6 -9.24 -3.73 -18.17
C ASN A 6 -8.62 -2.75 -19.16
N PHE A 7 -7.48 -2.19 -18.79
CA PHE A 7 -6.66 -1.30 -19.60
C PHE A 7 -5.30 -1.93 -19.80
N HIS A 8 -4.97 -2.23 -21.05
CA HIS A 8 -3.69 -2.80 -21.47
C HIS A 8 -3.38 -2.38 -22.91
N HIS A 9 -2.17 -2.59 -23.36
CA HIS A 9 -1.79 -2.39 -24.76
C HIS A 9 -2.34 -3.52 -25.64
N ASP A 10 -2.50 -3.23 -26.93
CA ASP A 10 -2.91 -4.23 -27.91
C ASP A 10 -1.96 -5.43 -27.91
N GLY A 11 -2.53 -6.63 -27.99
CA GLY A 11 -1.77 -7.87 -27.93
C GLY A 11 -1.27 -8.29 -26.54
N PHE A 12 -1.61 -7.54 -25.48
CA PHE A 12 -1.24 -7.92 -24.12
C PHE A 12 -2.10 -9.10 -23.63
N ASP A 13 -1.45 -10.21 -23.28
CA ASP A 13 -2.14 -11.42 -22.81
C ASP A 13 -2.52 -11.29 -21.31
N MET A 14 -3.76 -10.97 -21.03
CA MET A 14 -4.31 -10.87 -19.67
C MET A 14 -4.46 -12.23 -18.96
N GLN A 15 -4.47 -13.35 -19.68
CA GLN A 15 -4.63 -14.68 -19.09
C GLN A 15 -3.34 -15.21 -18.48
N ARG A 16 -2.21 -14.83 -19.05
CA ARG A 16 -0.91 -15.18 -18.47
C ARG A 16 -0.72 -14.53 -17.11
N PRO A 17 -0.36 -15.29 -16.05
CA PRO A 17 -0.11 -14.74 -14.73
C PRO A 17 0.89 -13.59 -14.74
N PHE A 18 0.67 -12.62 -13.83
CA PHE A 18 1.56 -11.49 -13.61
C PHE A 18 2.64 -11.85 -12.59
N ASP A 19 3.79 -11.20 -12.68
CA ASP A 19 4.89 -11.38 -11.74
C ASP A 19 4.57 -10.74 -10.39
N ALA A 20 3.82 -9.63 -10.40
CA ALA A 20 3.29 -8.97 -9.20
C ALA A 20 1.95 -8.32 -9.47
N ALA A 21 1.15 -8.14 -8.42
CA ALA A 21 -0.04 -7.30 -8.43
C ALA A 21 0.06 -6.21 -7.36
N VAL A 22 -0.49 -5.02 -7.66
CA VAL A 22 -0.64 -3.92 -6.71
C VAL A 22 -2.10 -3.56 -6.61
N VAL A 23 -2.63 -3.51 -5.39
CA VAL A 23 -4.04 -3.23 -5.09
C VAL A 23 -4.19 -1.85 -4.49
N ILE A 24 -5.08 -1.03 -5.06
CA ILE A 24 -5.42 0.32 -4.61
C ILE A 24 -6.93 0.43 -4.45
N ALA A 25 -7.42 0.81 -3.28
CA ALA A 25 -8.80 1.29 -3.11
C ALA A 25 -8.80 2.81 -3.10
N THR A 26 -9.77 3.44 -3.77
CA THR A 26 -9.82 4.89 -3.94
C THR A 26 -11.24 5.44 -3.93
N ILE A 27 -11.35 6.71 -3.59
CA ILE A 27 -12.53 7.55 -3.84
C ILE A 27 -12.27 8.57 -4.96
N LEU A 28 -11.25 8.32 -5.78
CA LEU A 28 -10.75 9.19 -6.85
C LEU A 28 -10.15 10.51 -6.35
N ARG A 29 -9.33 10.44 -5.29
CA ARG A 29 -8.55 11.59 -4.82
C ARG A 29 -7.57 12.06 -5.90
N PRO A 30 -7.21 13.36 -5.94
CA PRO A 30 -6.17 13.86 -6.86
C PRO A 30 -4.84 13.13 -6.75
N THR A 31 -4.48 12.66 -5.56
CA THR A 31 -3.24 11.92 -5.25
C THR A 31 -3.17 10.53 -5.92
N LEU A 32 -4.30 9.95 -6.33
CA LEU A 32 -4.35 8.68 -7.05
C LEU A 32 -3.44 8.67 -8.29
N LYS A 33 -3.35 9.81 -9.00
CA LYS A 33 -2.46 9.92 -10.16
C LYS A 33 -1.02 9.62 -9.77
N ASP A 34 -0.52 10.23 -8.70
CA ASP A 34 0.87 10.05 -8.26
C ASP A 34 1.11 8.63 -7.76
N ALA A 35 0.14 8.04 -7.05
CA ALA A 35 0.19 6.65 -6.64
C ALA A 35 0.35 5.72 -7.85
N LEU A 36 -0.48 5.87 -8.90
CA LEU A 36 -0.40 5.08 -10.13
C LEU A 36 0.90 5.32 -10.88
N LEU A 37 1.32 6.57 -11.06
CA LEU A 37 2.57 6.90 -11.74
C LEU A 37 3.79 6.31 -11.01
N SER A 38 3.76 6.21 -9.69
CA SER A 38 4.83 5.59 -8.91
C SER A 38 4.97 4.09 -9.20
N ILE A 39 3.85 3.39 -9.48
CA ILE A 39 3.87 1.99 -9.90
C ILE A 39 4.34 1.88 -11.36
N PHE A 40 3.88 2.76 -12.24
CA PHE A 40 4.28 2.77 -13.65
C PHE A 40 5.79 2.99 -13.83
N ARG A 41 6.40 3.74 -12.91
CA ARG A 41 7.84 4.08 -12.93
C ARG A 41 8.73 3.12 -12.16
N GLN A 42 8.22 1.94 -11.76
CA GLN A 42 9.06 0.93 -11.14
C GLN A 42 10.19 0.48 -12.07
N ASN A 43 11.38 0.29 -11.51
CA ASN A 43 12.52 -0.27 -12.26
C ASN A 43 12.34 -1.75 -12.60
N PHE A 44 11.37 -2.42 -12.00
CA PHE A 44 10.99 -3.79 -12.28
C PHE A 44 10.36 -3.91 -13.67
N LYS A 45 10.93 -4.77 -14.52
CA LYS A 45 10.50 -4.96 -15.91
C LYS A 45 9.57 -6.15 -16.13
N GLY A 46 9.23 -6.87 -15.08
CA GLY A 46 8.23 -7.93 -15.13
C GLY A 46 6.82 -7.39 -15.34
N ARG A 47 5.90 -8.31 -15.54
CA ARG A 47 4.48 -8.01 -15.75
C ARG A 47 3.82 -7.61 -14.44
N VAL A 48 3.24 -6.42 -14.38
CA VAL A 48 2.56 -5.92 -13.18
C VAL A 48 1.08 -5.71 -13.47
N GLN A 49 0.22 -6.31 -12.64
CA GLN A 49 -1.21 -6.03 -12.62
C GLN A 49 -1.51 -4.97 -11.56
N ILE A 50 -2.17 -3.89 -11.92
CA ILE A 50 -2.66 -2.89 -10.98
C ILE A 50 -4.18 -3.03 -10.89
N LEU A 51 -4.70 -3.29 -9.68
CA LEU A 51 -6.13 -3.40 -9.44
C LEU A 51 -6.58 -2.15 -8.69
N VAL A 52 -7.43 -1.34 -9.31
CA VAL A 52 -7.96 -0.10 -8.77
C VAL A 52 -9.43 -0.29 -8.43
N GLY A 53 -9.79 -0.28 -7.16
CA GLY A 53 -11.17 -0.37 -6.68
C GLY A 53 -11.73 1.01 -6.34
N ILE A 54 -12.79 1.42 -7.02
CA ILE A 54 -13.48 2.68 -6.73
C ILE A 54 -14.58 2.41 -5.71
N ASP A 55 -14.35 2.79 -4.44
CA ASP A 55 -15.36 2.62 -3.38
C ASP A 55 -16.55 3.54 -3.60
N LYS A 56 -16.25 4.82 -3.87
CA LYS A 56 -17.23 5.83 -4.29
C LYS A 56 -16.52 6.89 -5.11
N ALA A 57 -17.10 7.26 -6.24
CA ALA A 57 -16.57 8.33 -7.08
C ALA A 57 -16.92 9.70 -6.47
N LEU A 58 -16.15 10.12 -5.44
CA LEU A 58 -16.27 11.45 -4.84
C LEU A 58 -15.42 12.48 -5.58
N GLY A 59 -14.30 12.04 -6.18
CA GLY A 59 -13.42 12.87 -7.00
C GLY A 59 -13.68 12.75 -8.49
N ASP A 60 -12.74 13.28 -9.28
CA ASP A 60 -12.81 13.31 -10.75
C ASP A 60 -12.19 12.03 -11.36
N ARG A 61 -12.93 11.37 -12.25
CA ARG A 61 -12.42 10.23 -13.04
C ARG A 61 -11.28 10.62 -13.99
N GLY A 62 -11.19 11.87 -14.40
CA GLY A 62 -10.08 12.40 -15.21
C GLY A 62 -8.71 12.17 -14.58
N VAL A 63 -8.64 12.07 -13.23
CA VAL A 63 -7.41 11.74 -12.52
C VAL A 63 -6.89 10.33 -12.91
N LEU A 64 -7.81 9.34 -12.97
CA LEU A 64 -7.49 7.98 -13.37
C LEU A 64 -7.13 7.92 -14.87
N GLU A 65 -7.91 8.57 -15.72
CA GLU A 65 -7.69 8.59 -17.17
C GLU A 65 -6.34 9.24 -17.52
N ALA A 66 -5.98 10.34 -16.87
CA ALA A 66 -4.70 11.00 -17.04
C ALA A 66 -3.52 10.11 -16.62
N ALA A 67 -3.67 9.30 -15.55
CA ALA A 67 -2.64 8.35 -15.17
C ALA A 67 -2.54 7.19 -16.19
N LEU A 68 -3.67 6.63 -16.63
CA LEU A 68 -3.72 5.51 -17.58
C LEU A 68 -3.02 5.82 -18.91
N ALA A 69 -3.01 7.07 -19.34
CA ALA A 69 -2.31 7.52 -20.54
C ALA A 69 -0.79 7.32 -20.46
N GLU A 70 -0.22 7.30 -19.25
CA GLU A 70 1.22 7.11 -19.01
C GLU A 70 1.59 5.63 -18.73
N ARG A 71 0.64 4.69 -18.81
CA ARG A 71 0.86 3.27 -18.47
C ARG A 71 1.87 2.61 -19.42
N PRO A 72 2.93 1.96 -18.89
CA PRO A 72 3.91 1.25 -19.74
C PRO A 72 3.34 -0.05 -20.30
N PRO A 73 3.88 -0.55 -21.43
CA PRO A 73 3.30 -1.70 -22.17
C PRO A 73 3.35 -3.02 -21.41
N HIS A 74 4.24 -3.19 -20.44
CA HIS A 74 4.36 -4.40 -19.63
C HIS A 74 3.45 -4.42 -18.39
N GLN A 75 2.60 -3.40 -18.24
CA GLN A 75 1.68 -3.28 -17.11
C GLN A 75 0.23 -3.22 -17.60
N ALA A 76 -0.68 -3.79 -16.83
CA ALA A 76 -2.12 -3.72 -17.06
C ALA A 76 -2.84 -3.19 -15.83
N VAL A 77 -3.91 -2.42 -16.05
CA VAL A 77 -4.76 -1.89 -14.97
C VAL A 77 -6.14 -2.49 -15.09
N THR A 78 -6.63 -3.10 -14.00
CA THR A 78 -8.01 -3.56 -13.86
C THR A 78 -8.73 -2.61 -12.91
N VAL A 79 -9.78 -1.95 -13.39
CA VAL A 79 -10.63 -1.07 -12.58
C VAL A 79 -11.89 -1.83 -12.17
N LEU A 80 -12.15 -1.88 -10.87
CA LEU A 80 -13.37 -2.41 -10.27
C LEU A 80 -14.20 -1.22 -9.75
N ASP A 81 -15.36 -0.99 -10.35
CA ASP A 81 -16.29 0.06 -9.95
C ASP A 81 -17.69 -0.54 -9.80
N PRO A 82 -18.12 -0.89 -8.57
CA PRO A 82 -19.44 -1.45 -8.34
C PRO A 82 -20.57 -0.43 -8.53
N GLY A 83 -20.26 0.87 -8.62
CA GLY A 83 -21.25 1.94 -8.73
C GLY A 83 -21.86 2.36 -7.38
N TYR A 84 -21.42 1.77 -6.28
CA TYR A 84 -21.84 2.08 -4.90
C TYR A 84 -20.68 1.86 -3.93
N SER A 85 -20.74 2.49 -2.75
CA SER A 85 -19.77 2.23 -1.69
C SER A 85 -20.11 0.95 -0.93
N THR A 86 -19.10 0.19 -0.57
CA THR A 86 -19.23 -0.94 0.35
C THR A 86 -19.14 -0.48 1.81
N SER A 87 -18.55 0.66 2.10
CA SER A 87 -18.19 1.15 3.43
C SER A 87 -19.30 2.02 4.06
N VAL A 88 -19.56 1.83 5.36
CA VAL A 88 -20.46 2.71 6.15
C VAL A 88 -20.04 4.18 6.09
N ARG A 89 -18.76 4.46 5.87
CA ARG A 89 -18.24 5.83 5.73
C ARG A 89 -18.88 6.60 4.57
N HIS A 90 -19.31 5.91 3.53
CA HIS A 90 -19.85 6.48 2.31
C HIS A 90 -21.25 5.95 1.95
N GLY A 91 -21.96 5.42 2.95
CA GLY A 91 -23.35 4.97 2.81
C GLY A 91 -23.54 3.49 2.43
N GLY A 92 -22.47 2.68 2.47
CA GLY A 92 -22.54 1.22 2.38
C GLY A 92 -22.86 0.57 3.72
N LEU A 93 -22.84 -0.77 3.76
CA LEU A 93 -23.19 -1.55 4.97
C LEU A 93 -21.97 -2.03 5.77
N HIS A 94 -20.81 -2.17 5.13
CA HIS A 94 -19.66 -2.79 5.75
C HIS A 94 -19.00 -1.84 6.78
N PRO A 95 -18.71 -2.28 8.01
CA PRO A 95 -18.12 -1.44 9.06
C PRO A 95 -16.73 -0.93 8.74
N ASP A 96 -15.96 -1.62 7.88
CA ASP A 96 -14.65 -1.13 7.46
C ASP A 96 -14.77 0.22 6.74
N ARG A 97 -13.95 1.18 7.19
CA ARG A 97 -14.02 2.58 6.75
C ARG A 97 -13.02 2.93 5.65
N TRP A 98 -12.13 2.01 5.30
CA TRP A 98 -10.93 2.31 4.50
C TRP A 98 -10.85 1.53 3.19
N GLY A 99 -12.00 1.05 2.68
CA GLY A 99 -12.07 0.30 1.43
C GLY A 99 -11.55 -1.14 1.53
N GLY A 100 -11.54 -1.70 2.73
CA GLY A 100 -11.03 -3.06 2.97
C GLY A 100 -11.75 -4.15 2.21
N VAL A 101 -13.06 -4.00 1.96
CA VAL A 101 -13.82 -4.93 1.11
C VAL A 101 -13.24 -4.97 -0.29
N LEU A 102 -12.97 -3.81 -0.90
CA LEU A 102 -12.34 -3.73 -2.22
C LEU A 102 -10.92 -4.31 -2.19
N HIS A 103 -10.12 -3.98 -1.17
CA HIS A 103 -8.79 -4.57 -1.00
C HIS A 103 -8.86 -6.11 -0.94
N THR A 104 -9.82 -6.67 -0.21
CA THR A 104 -10.02 -8.12 -0.10
C THR A 104 -10.40 -8.73 -1.44
N VAL A 105 -11.45 -8.21 -2.08
CA VAL A 105 -11.94 -8.72 -3.37
C VAL A 105 -10.85 -8.64 -4.43
N MET A 106 -10.16 -7.51 -4.55
CA MET A 106 -9.09 -7.33 -5.52
C MET A 106 -7.87 -8.19 -5.21
N GLY A 107 -7.55 -8.42 -3.93
CA GLY A 107 -6.50 -9.36 -3.52
C GLY A 107 -6.77 -10.77 -4.04
N TYR A 108 -8.03 -11.24 -3.96
CA TYR A 108 -8.43 -12.53 -4.53
C TYR A 108 -8.46 -12.51 -6.06
N LEU A 109 -8.92 -11.44 -6.69
CA LEU A 109 -8.96 -11.28 -8.15
C LEU A 109 -7.57 -11.17 -8.81
N ALA A 110 -6.55 -10.78 -8.05
CA ALA A 110 -5.20 -10.63 -8.58
C ALA A 110 -4.71 -11.92 -9.26
N ASN A 111 -4.37 -11.87 -10.55
CA ASN A 111 -3.79 -12.98 -11.30
C ASN A 111 -2.26 -13.02 -11.12
N SER A 112 -1.81 -12.96 -9.88
CA SER A 112 -0.40 -13.01 -9.47
C SER A 112 -0.21 -13.80 -8.20
N ARG A 113 0.95 -14.45 -8.07
CA ARG A 113 1.39 -15.08 -6.83
C ARG A 113 1.70 -14.03 -5.74
N PHE A 114 2.18 -12.85 -6.14
CA PHE A 114 2.61 -11.80 -5.23
C PHE A 114 1.70 -10.59 -5.30
N VAL A 115 1.23 -10.13 -4.13
CA VAL A 115 0.30 -9.01 -4.02
C VAL A 115 0.87 -7.97 -3.04
N ALA A 116 0.97 -6.74 -3.50
CA ALA A 116 1.27 -5.55 -2.71
C ALA A 116 0.03 -4.67 -2.60
N TYR A 117 0.02 -3.76 -1.63
CA TYR A 117 -1.03 -2.77 -1.43
C TYR A 117 -0.44 -1.36 -1.47
N LEU A 118 -1.21 -0.41 -1.95
CA LEU A 118 -0.85 1.00 -1.94
C LEU A 118 -2.10 1.84 -1.65
N ALA A 119 -2.02 2.75 -0.70
CA ALA A 119 -3.06 3.77 -0.51
C ALA A 119 -2.99 4.83 -1.62
N ASP A 120 -4.13 5.40 -1.99
CA ASP A 120 -4.24 6.36 -3.08
C ASP A 120 -3.64 7.75 -2.79
N ASP A 121 -3.08 7.94 -1.60
CA ASP A 121 -2.39 9.15 -1.15
C ASP A 121 -0.89 8.94 -0.84
N ASN A 122 -0.40 7.73 -1.07
CA ASN A 122 1.00 7.35 -0.88
C ASN A 122 1.64 6.96 -2.23
N TRP A 123 2.96 6.72 -2.25
CA TRP A 123 3.65 6.27 -3.46
C TRP A 123 4.82 5.34 -3.17
N MET A 124 5.25 4.62 -4.19
CA MET A 124 6.37 3.69 -4.17
C MET A 124 7.61 4.34 -4.82
N GLY A 125 8.78 4.17 -4.21
CA GLY A 125 10.04 4.47 -4.86
C GLY A 125 10.32 3.51 -6.02
N PRO A 126 11.20 3.89 -6.97
CA PRO A 126 11.42 3.11 -8.20
C PRO A 126 11.88 1.66 -7.99
N ARG A 127 12.52 1.36 -6.87
CA ARG A 127 13.02 0.02 -6.52
C ARG A 127 12.07 -0.82 -5.66
N HIS A 128 10.90 -0.29 -5.28
CA HIS A 128 10.04 -0.90 -4.26
C HIS A 128 9.62 -2.32 -4.62
N LEU A 129 8.93 -2.53 -5.74
CA LEU A 129 8.49 -3.86 -6.15
C LEU A 129 9.67 -4.80 -6.43
N GLY A 130 10.69 -4.32 -7.12
CA GLY A 130 11.85 -5.13 -7.46
C GLY A 130 12.61 -5.63 -6.22
N SER A 131 12.81 -4.77 -5.22
CA SER A 131 13.50 -5.15 -3.98
C SER A 131 12.70 -6.14 -3.13
N LEU A 132 11.38 -5.96 -3.04
CA LEU A 132 10.50 -6.88 -2.32
C LEU A 132 10.42 -8.25 -3.00
N LEU A 133 10.26 -8.29 -4.32
CA LEU A 133 10.24 -9.55 -5.10
C LEU A 133 11.55 -10.32 -5.01
N HIS A 134 12.68 -9.61 -5.02
CA HIS A 134 13.99 -10.22 -4.83
C HIS A 134 14.15 -10.80 -3.42
N ALA A 135 13.73 -10.05 -2.40
CA ALA A 135 13.93 -10.44 -1.01
C ALA A 135 13.01 -11.57 -0.55
N ILE A 136 11.76 -11.64 -1.05
CA ILE A 136 10.74 -12.55 -0.52
C ILE A 136 11.13 -14.02 -0.65
N GLY A 137 11.75 -14.45 -1.76
CA GLY A 137 12.15 -15.84 -1.99
C GLY A 137 11.01 -16.82 -1.68
N GLU A 138 11.30 -17.82 -0.82
CA GLU A 138 10.33 -18.82 -0.35
C GLU A 138 9.55 -18.42 0.90
N ARG A 139 9.60 -17.15 1.32
CA ARG A 139 8.88 -16.66 2.50
C ARG A 139 7.42 -16.36 2.19
N ASP A 140 6.65 -16.21 3.25
CA ASP A 140 5.21 -15.90 3.15
C ASP A 140 4.99 -14.43 2.80
N TRP A 141 5.84 -13.53 3.33
CA TRP A 141 5.75 -12.12 3.05
C TRP A 141 7.10 -11.39 3.20
N ALA A 142 7.18 -10.24 2.58
CA ALA A 142 8.32 -9.34 2.66
C ALA A 142 7.83 -7.91 2.94
N PHE A 143 8.70 -7.08 3.53
CA PHE A 143 8.39 -5.67 3.70
C PHE A 143 9.61 -4.77 3.51
N SER A 144 9.33 -3.52 3.12
CA SER A 144 10.28 -2.42 3.09
C SER A 144 10.10 -1.52 4.31
N LEU A 145 11.06 -0.66 4.57
CA LEU A 145 10.86 0.51 5.41
C LEU A 145 10.13 1.61 4.63
N ARG A 146 9.71 2.67 5.32
CA ARG A 146 9.04 3.81 4.68
C ARG A 146 9.66 5.14 5.08
N TRP A 147 9.50 6.12 4.19
CA TRP A 147 9.71 7.52 4.47
C TRP A 147 8.44 8.16 5.00
N TYR A 148 8.55 9.00 6.00
CA TYR A 148 7.55 10.00 6.29
C TYR A 148 7.71 11.19 5.34
N VAL A 149 6.59 11.68 4.82
CA VAL A 149 6.54 12.77 3.86
C VAL A 149 5.61 13.86 4.37
N ASP A 150 6.04 15.10 4.22
CA ASP A 150 5.23 16.27 4.55
C ASP A 150 4.10 16.47 3.54
N GLU A 151 2.86 16.65 4.03
CA GLU A 151 1.66 16.77 3.20
C GLU A 151 1.72 17.98 2.26
N LYS A 152 2.28 19.11 2.71
CA LYS A 152 2.25 20.37 1.98
C LYS A 152 3.37 20.47 0.95
N THR A 153 4.58 20.13 1.37
CA THR A 153 5.77 20.24 0.53
C THR A 153 6.01 19.00 -0.32
N ARG A 154 5.41 17.86 0.07
CA ARG A 154 5.62 16.53 -0.53
C ARG A 154 7.10 16.08 -0.51
N GLN A 155 7.87 16.65 0.41
CA GLN A 155 9.26 16.29 0.62
C GLN A 155 9.38 15.23 1.72
N PRO A 156 10.32 14.28 1.59
CA PRO A 156 10.61 13.33 2.67
C PRO A 156 11.15 14.07 3.89
N ILE A 157 10.68 13.66 5.07
CA ILE A 157 11.13 14.20 6.36
C ILE A 157 12.22 13.30 6.94
N CYS A 158 11.89 12.03 7.14
CA CYS A 158 12.83 11.02 7.69
C CYS A 158 12.31 9.61 7.41
N VAL A 159 13.17 8.62 7.58
CA VAL A 159 12.77 7.21 7.59
C VAL A 159 12.01 6.91 8.90
N ASP A 160 10.88 6.20 8.79
CA ASP A 160 10.11 5.76 9.94
C ASP A 160 10.92 4.74 10.75
N GLN A 161 11.24 5.09 11.99
CA GLN A 161 11.93 4.25 12.97
C GLN A 161 11.03 3.88 14.16
N TRP A 162 9.74 4.23 14.12
CA TRP A 162 8.86 4.14 15.28
C TRP A 162 7.66 3.23 15.06
N GLU A 163 6.97 3.36 13.93
CA GLU A 163 5.71 2.65 13.68
C GLU A 163 5.90 1.42 12.80
N SER A 164 6.27 1.61 11.52
CA SER A 164 6.34 0.56 10.49
C SER A 164 7.75 -0.03 10.38
N VAL A 165 8.19 -0.69 11.44
CA VAL A 165 9.57 -1.16 11.59
C VAL A 165 9.72 -2.69 11.73
N GLY A 166 8.61 -3.41 11.69
CA GLY A 166 8.60 -4.88 11.66
C GLY A 166 8.13 -5.56 12.94
N PRO A 167 8.09 -6.90 12.92
CA PRO A 167 7.72 -7.71 14.08
C PRO A 167 8.63 -7.47 15.28
N GLY A 168 8.03 -7.35 16.47
CA GLY A 168 8.70 -7.15 17.75
C GLY A 168 9.36 -5.77 17.95
N ARG A 169 9.11 -4.80 17.07
CA ARG A 169 9.79 -3.50 17.08
C ARG A 169 8.81 -2.32 17.08
N GLY A 170 9.36 -1.15 17.45
CA GLY A 170 8.67 0.13 17.40
C GLY A 170 7.63 0.31 18.51
N VAL A 171 6.87 1.40 18.41
CA VAL A 171 5.89 1.82 19.41
C VAL A 171 4.72 0.86 19.62
N PHE A 172 4.54 -0.05 18.66
CA PHE A 172 3.48 -1.08 18.71
C PHE A 172 3.98 -2.45 19.16
N ALA A 173 5.26 -2.58 19.59
CA ALA A 173 5.85 -3.85 19.97
C ALA A 173 5.09 -4.55 21.11
N GLU A 174 4.77 -3.84 22.18
CA GLU A 174 4.08 -4.41 23.34
C GLU A 174 2.62 -4.74 23.05
N ARG A 175 1.88 -3.81 22.40
CA ARG A 175 0.44 -3.93 22.20
C ARG A 175 0.06 -4.90 21.09
N PHE A 176 0.79 -4.87 19.96
CA PHE A 176 0.46 -5.64 18.74
C PHE A 176 1.55 -6.58 18.28
N GLY A 177 2.68 -6.65 18.97
CA GLY A 177 3.85 -7.42 18.55
C GLY A 177 4.62 -6.74 17.41
N GLY A 178 4.56 -5.42 17.31
CA GLY A 178 5.13 -4.60 16.24
C GLY A 178 4.09 -4.14 15.23
N PHE A 179 4.57 -3.61 14.10
CA PHE A 179 3.72 -3.24 12.96
C PHE A 179 4.52 -3.09 11.67
N VAL A 180 3.86 -3.37 10.55
CA VAL A 180 4.27 -2.98 9.21
C VAL A 180 3.05 -2.41 8.49
N ASP A 181 3.23 -1.24 7.90
CA ASP A 181 2.21 -0.59 7.09
C ASP A 181 1.94 -1.41 5.82
N PRO A 182 0.67 -1.62 5.40
CA PRO A 182 0.34 -2.33 4.17
C PRO A 182 1.03 -1.78 2.92
N ASN A 183 1.30 -0.47 2.85
CA ASN A 183 2.04 0.12 1.73
C ASN A 183 3.49 -0.38 1.61
N CYS A 184 4.00 -1.00 2.67
CA CYS A 184 5.34 -1.57 2.71
C CYS A 184 5.38 -3.08 2.43
N MET A 185 4.22 -3.75 2.33
CA MET A 185 4.12 -5.21 2.29
C MET A 185 4.05 -5.78 0.87
N LEU A 186 4.67 -6.94 0.68
CA LEU A 186 4.44 -7.86 -0.42
C LEU A 186 4.09 -9.24 0.14
N LEU A 187 2.93 -9.76 -0.20
CA LEU A 187 2.43 -11.06 0.26
C LEU A 187 2.58 -12.12 -0.83
N ASN A 188 3.04 -13.31 -0.48
CA ASN A 188 2.85 -14.50 -1.29
C ASN A 188 1.39 -14.96 -1.12
N LYS A 189 0.53 -14.59 -2.06
CA LYS A 189 -0.91 -14.81 -1.99
C LYS A 189 -1.28 -16.28 -1.70
N LEU A 190 -0.60 -17.22 -2.32
CA LEU A 190 -0.92 -18.64 -2.17
C LEU A 190 -0.60 -19.16 -0.77
N ARG A 191 0.40 -18.58 -0.09
CA ARG A 191 0.75 -18.93 1.29
C ARG A 191 -0.04 -18.11 2.31
N CYS A 192 -0.42 -16.88 1.96
CA CYS A 192 -1.12 -15.94 2.83
C CYS A 192 -2.62 -15.82 2.49
N GLU A 193 -3.20 -16.73 1.70
CA GLU A 193 -4.59 -16.63 1.26
C GLU A 193 -5.57 -16.36 2.41
N PRO A 194 -5.52 -17.05 3.57
CA PRO A 194 -6.42 -16.77 4.69
C PRO A 194 -6.25 -15.36 5.29
N VAL A 195 -5.11 -14.70 5.04
CA VAL A 195 -4.82 -13.36 5.58
C VAL A 195 -5.56 -12.29 4.79
N LEU A 196 -5.82 -12.49 3.50
CA LEU A 196 -6.42 -11.48 2.61
C LEU A 196 -7.77 -10.96 3.13
N ARG A 197 -8.58 -11.82 3.75
CA ARG A 197 -9.89 -11.46 4.31
C ARG A 197 -9.80 -10.42 5.43
N TYR A 198 -8.68 -10.39 6.16
CA TYR A 198 -8.51 -9.46 7.29
C TYR A 198 -8.36 -8.00 6.86
N ARG A 199 -8.23 -7.74 5.54
CA ARG A 199 -8.34 -6.38 5.01
C ARG A 199 -9.75 -5.79 5.17
N SER A 200 -10.77 -6.65 5.23
CA SER A 200 -12.17 -6.26 5.42
C SER A 200 -12.74 -6.65 6.78
N LEU A 201 -12.02 -7.37 7.61
CA LEU A 201 -12.51 -7.84 8.91
C LEU A 201 -11.79 -7.09 10.04
N PRO A 202 -12.37 -5.99 10.56
CA PRO A 202 -11.87 -5.40 11.78
C PRO A 202 -11.98 -6.44 12.91
N LEU A 203 -10.92 -6.55 13.71
CA LEU A 203 -10.95 -7.42 14.88
C LEU A 203 -11.58 -6.63 16.04
N MET A 204 -12.63 -7.19 16.62
CA MET A 204 -13.19 -6.68 17.87
C MET A 204 -12.47 -7.34 19.04
N THR A 205 -11.87 -6.51 19.89
CA THR A 205 -11.27 -6.93 21.16
C THR A 205 -12.02 -6.32 22.33
N PRO A 206 -11.82 -6.80 23.57
CA PRO A 206 -12.42 -6.16 24.75
C PRO A 206 -12.07 -4.65 24.89
N GLU A 207 -10.90 -4.24 24.34
CA GLU A 207 -10.42 -2.86 24.36
C GLU A 207 -10.96 -2.02 23.18
N GLY A 208 -11.75 -2.61 22.28
CA GLY A 208 -12.36 -1.96 21.14
C GLY A 208 -11.97 -2.55 19.78
N GLU A 209 -12.30 -1.81 18.72
CA GLU A 209 -12.00 -2.21 17.34
C GLU A 209 -10.51 -2.08 17.02
N VAL A 210 -9.92 -3.15 16.48
CA VAL A 210 -8.58 -3.14 15.91
C VAL A 210 -8.70 -2.88 14.40
N PRO A 211 -8.08 -1.81 13.87
CA PRO A 211 -8.11 -1.51 12.45
C PRO A 211 -7.62 -2.67 11.57
N SER A 212 -8.14 -2.77 10.36
CA SER A 212 -7.87 -3.89 9.44
C SER A 212 -6.37 -4.05 9.10
N ASP A 213 -5.61 -2.97 9.05
CA ASP A 213 -4.15 -3.01 8.83
C ASP A 213 -3.42 -3.71 10.00
N ARG A 214 -3.83 -3.46 11.24
CA ARG A 214 -3.33 -4.15 12.43
C ARG A 214 -3.76 -5.61 12.46
N ALA A 215 -5.00 -5.89 12.07
CA ALA A 215 -5.53 -7.24 11.97
C ALA A 215 -4.72 -8.10 10.97
N VAL A 216 -4.43 -7.56 9.78
CA VAL A 216 -3.55 -8.19 8.79
C VAL A 216 -2.16 -8.46 9.37
N PHE A 217 -1.54 -7.46 9.99
CA PHE A 217 -0.21 -7.62 10.57
C PHE A 217 -0.16 -8.71 11.65
N GLN A 218 -1.18 -8.77 12.53
CA GLN A 218 -1.27 -9.82 13.55
C GLN A 218 -1.31 -11.23 12.97
N GLN A 219 -1.91 -11.40 11.77
CA GLN A 219 -1.91 -12.69 11.07
C GLN A 219 -0.59 -13.01 10.35
N LEU A 220 0.23 -11.99 10.09
CA LEU A 220 1.50 -12.12 9.37
C LEU A 220 2.72 -12.23 10.27
N ARG A 221 2.72 -11.60 11.44
CA ARG A 221 3.92 -11.38 12.27
C ARG A 221 4.68 -12.67 12.64
N ASP A 222 3.96 -13.78 12.83
CA ASP A 222 4.52 -15.07 13.22
C ASP A 222 4.79 -16.01 12.01
N ARG A 223 4.52 -15.54 10.78
CA ARG A 223 4.81 -16.27 9.54
C ARG A 223 6.22 -15.96 9.05
N PRO A 224 6.84 -16.83 8.23
CA PRO A 224 8.14 -16.55 7.61
C PRO A 224 8.15 -15.21 6.85
N TRP A 225 9.00 -14.28 7.26
CA TRP A 225 9.11 -12.95 6.67
C TRP A 225 10.55 -12.53 6.40
N VAL A 226 10.70 -11.45 5.64
CA VAL A 226 11.96 -10.74 5.42
C VAL A 226 11.74 -9.24 5.30
N CYS A 227 12.67 -8.45 5.86
CA CYS A 227 12.77 -7.02 5.62
C CYS A 227 13.82 -6.75 4.55
N THR A 228 13.52 -5.89 3.57
CA THR A 228 14.52 -5.45 2.59
C THR A 228 15.61 -4.56 3.18
N GLY A 229 15.33 -3.93 4.34
CA GLY A 229 16.19 -2.90 4.93
C GLY A 229 16.16 -1.56 4.17
N LEU A 230 15.44 -1.48 3.05
CA LEU A 230 15.40 -0.29 2.19
C LEU A 230 14.11 0.52 2.45
N PRO A 231 14.20 1.84 2.63
CA PRO A 231 13.03 2.71 2.74
C PRO A 231 12.54 3.09 1.34
N THR A 232 11.66 2.26 0.78
CA THR A 232 11.17 2.42 -0.60
C THR A 232 9.68 2.72 -0.71
N SER A 233 8.96 2.82 0.40
CA SER A 233 7.58 3.32 0.46
C SER A 233 7.56 4.75 1.01
N PHE A 234 6.69 5.59 0.50
CA PHE A 234 6.54 6.99 0.90
C PHE A 234 5.15 7.20 1.49
N TYR A 235 5.11 7.50 2.78
CA TYR A 235 3.89 7.68 3.56
C TYR A 235 3.68 9.16 3.85
N MET A 236 2.62 9.73 3.28
CA MET A 236 2.26 11.12 3.50
C MET A 236 1.56 11.29 4.86
N ILE A 237 2.14 12.11 5.73
CA ILE A 237 1.55 12.43 7.03
C ILE A 237 0.52 13.53 6.82
N GLN A 238 -0.77 13.15 6.92
CA GLN A 238 -1.85 14.11 6.80
C GLN A 238 -2.13 14.82 8.13
N SER A 239 -2.42 16.10 8.06
CA SER A 239 -2.80 16.90 9.24
C SER A 239 -4.12 16.46 9.89
N SER A 240 -4.97 15.77 9.11
CA SER A 240 -6.23 15.17 9.58
C SER A 240 -6.07 13.78 10.22
N ASP A 241 -4.86 13.24 10.29
CA ASP A 241 -4.58 11.90 10.81
C ASP A 241 -4.70 11.90 12.35
N GLU A 242 -5.44 10.95 12.92
CA GLU A 242 -5.64 10.84 14.38
C GLU A 242 -4.31 10.74 15.16
N ASN A 243 -3.28 10.20 14.53
CA ASN A 243 -1.94 10.07 15.09
C ASN A 243 -0.96 11.17 14.67
N HIS A 244 -1.43 12.22 14.01
CA HIS A 244 -0.56 13.28 13.47
C HIS A 244 0.41 13.84 14.52
N GLU A 245 -0.10 14.30 15.64
CA GLU A 245 0.74 14.91 16.70
C GLU A 245 1.75 13.93 17.30
N ASN A 246 1.36 12.66 17.50
CA ASN A 246 2.27 11.64 18.01
C ASN A 246 3.41 11.38 17.04
N ARG A 247 3.11 11.29 15.73
CA ARG A 247 4.12 11.15 14.67
C ARG A 247 5.05 12.36 14.62
N MET A 248 4.49 13.56 14.58
CA MET A 248 5.31 14.78 14.57
C MET A 248 6.22 14.91 15.81
N ASN A 249 5.75 14.51 16.98
CA ASN A 249 6.56 14.48 18.19
C ASN A 249 7.69 13.42 18.12
N ALA A 250 7.40 12.23 17.59
CA ALA A 250 8.41 11.19 17.37
C ALA A 250 9.49 11.67 16.38
N ILE A 251 9.06 12.28 15.26
CA ILE A 251 9.95 12.88 14.27
C ILE A 251 10.86 13.93 14.88
N ARG A 252 10.30 14.89 15.63
CA ARG A 252 11.10 15.94 16.29
C ARG A 252 12.13 15.37 17.25
N ARG A 253 11.80 14.33 18.01
CA ARG A 253 12.73 13.66 18.93
C ARG A 253 13.81 12.87 18.19
N GLY A 254 13.46 12.22 17.09
CA GLY A 254 14.38 11.41 16.29
C GLY A 254 15.36 12.26 15.47
N LEU A 255 14.90 13.40 14.91
CA LEU A 255 15.74 14.31 14.13
C LEU A 255 16.71 15.13 15.00
N ALA A 256 16.48 15.24 16.31
CA ALA A 256 17.39 15.95 17.21
C ALA A 256 18.83 15.37 17.23
N GLY A 257 19.07 14.25 16.58
CA GLY A 257 20.39 13.61 16.46
C GLY A 257 20.79 13.20 15.02
N SER A 258 20.01 13.57 13.99
CA SER A 258 20.31 13.18 12.59
C SER A 258 20.68 14.40 11.74
N ASP A 259 21.71 14.23 10.92
CA ASP A 259 22.18 15.22 9.95
C ASP A 259 21.24 15.28 8.73
N GLU A 260 20.73 16.47 8.41
CA GLU A 260 19.82 16.73 7.28
C GLU A 260 20.40 16.31 5.92
N ALA A 261 21.72 16.40 5.75
CA ALA A 261 22.42 15.99 4.53
C ALA A 261 22.36 14.47 4.31
N SER A 262 22.42 13.67 5.38
CA SER A 262 22.30 12.20 5.31
C SER A 262 20.91 11.75 4.90
N VAL A 263 19.86 12.49 5.28
CA VAL A 263 18.46 12.23 4.88
C VAL A 263 18.26 12.48 3.39
N LEU A 264 18.78 13.60 2.87
CA LEU A 264 18.69 13.97 1.45
C LEU A 264 19.49 13.03 0.53
N ALA A 265 20.70 12.62 0.95
CA ALA A 265 21.52 11.67 0.19
C ALA A 265 20.86 10.29 0.08
N ALA A 266 20.23 9.81 1.15
CA ALA A 266 19.49 8.56 1.13
C ALA A 266 18.24 8.63 0.23
N PHE A 267 17.61 9.80 0.09
CA PHE A 267 16.47 10.02 -0.81
C PHE A 267 16.87 9.98 -2.29
N GLN A 268 18.00 10.56 -2.66
CA GLN A 268 18.50 10.56 -4.05
C GLN A 268 18.97 9.18 -4.52
N GLY A 269 19.31 8.29 -3.60
CA GLY A 269 19.69 6.90 -3.85
C GLY A 269 18.53 5.88 -3.78
N ALA A 270 17.35 6.29 -3.34
CA ALA A 270 16.16 5.45 -3.24
C ALA A 270 15.30 5.50 -4.49
#